data_ebf73719ceaa3c3e6ffeaab23230d4c0
#
_entry.id   ebf73719ceaa3c3e6ffeaab23230d4c0
#
_cell.length_a   1.000
_cell.length_b   1.000
_cell.length_c   1.000
_cell.angle_alpha   90.00
_cell.angle_beta   90.00
_cell.angle_gamma   90.00
#
_symmetry.space_group_name_H-M   'P 1'
#
loop_
_entity.id
_entity.type
_entity.pdbx_description
1 polymer ?
#
loop_
_entity_poly.entity_id
_entity_poly.type
_entity_poly.pdbx_seq_one_letter_code
_entity_poly.pdbx_strand_id
1 'polypeptide(L)'
;MVTTFYPPYHFGGDALQVYRLSEALAARGHQVDVVHSVDAFRLHESAEPEATFAHHANIRRHALRSRHPAASALVSHQLGGPGPYAGQLRRILADGDHDVIHFHNVSLTGGPAVLRLGRGIKLYTAHEYWLVCPTHVLFRFDREACTRRTCLACTLHSRRPPQLWRWTARLGRCLEELDCLLLPSRFSRDRHQDQGIEVPMEVLPHFVPDSDDEPDAGPPPERPYFLYAGRLEKLKGVQDLIELFTSEHAADLLIAGDGGFGSELRRMANDLPHVRFLGAVHPSELRRLYRSAVAVLVPSLCYESFGLTPIEAFQQGCPAIVRHHGALPELIEQSGAGFTFESIEECAKSMRRLLTTEGLRENLGARGRQAVRRHWSADVHLERYLGLIENQRRVRPRAGGTA
;
A
#
# COMPACT_ATOMS: atom_id res chain seq x y z
N MET A 1 -11.70 -10.75 7.22
CA MET A 1 -11.00 -9.94 6.21
C MET A 1 -10.88 -10.73 4.92
N VAL A 2 -11.06 -10.09 3.75
CA VAL A 2 -10.95 -10.76 2.45
C VAL A 2 -9.94 -10.01 1.60
N THR A 3 -8.87 -10.67 1.19
CA THR A 3 -7.78 -10.08 0.41
C THR A 3 -7.22 -11.06 -0.62
N THR A 4 -6.56 -10.59 -1.66
CA THR A 4 -5.86 -11.47 -2.60
C THR A 4 -4.58 -12.02 -2.00
N PHE A 5 -3.78 -11.16 -1.37
CA PHE A 5 -2.48 -11.52 -0.79
C PHE A 5 -2.48 -11.32 0.72
N TYR A 6 -1.83 -12.24 1.43
CA TYR A 6 -1.63 -12.19 2.88
C TYR A 6 -0.38 -12.98 3.26
N PRO A 7 0.45 -12.51 4.21
CA PRO A 7 1.66 -13.22 4.61
C PRO A 7 1.44 -14.68 5.03
N PRO A 8 2.34 -15.60 4.63
CA PRO A 8 3.58 -15.37 3.86
C PRO A 8 3.39 -15.21 2.34
N TYR A 9 2.21 -15.46 1.78
CA TYR A 9 1.91 -15.41 0.34
C TYR A 9 1.54 -13.98 -0.08
N HIS A 10 2.55 -13.10 -0.22
CA HIS A 10 2.29 -11.68 -0.49
C HIS A 10 3.35 -10.98 -1.35
N PHE A 11 2.95 -9.86 -1.95
CA PHE A 11 3.78 -8.90 -2.65
C PHE A 11 3.42 -7.48 -2.19
N GLY A 12 4.36 -6.79 -1.55
CA GLY A 12 4.21 -5.36 -1.25
C GLY A 12 3.42 -5.00 0.01
N GLY A 13 3.17 -3.70 0.15
CA GLY A 13 2.72 -3.09 1.40
C GLY A 13 1.23 -3.27 1.72
N ASP A 14 0.35 -3.49 0.72
CA ASP A 14 -1.09 -3.67 0.92
C ASP A 14 -1.39 -4.92 1.77
N ALA A 15 -0.79 -6.06 1.44
CA ALA A 15 -0.93 -7.28 2.20
C ALA A 15 -0.36 -7.17 3.62
N LEU A 16 0.75 -6.43 3.78
CA LEU A 16 1.32 -6.14 5.10
C LEU A 16 0.39 -5.26 5.94
N GLN A 17 -0.35 -4.33 5.33
CA GLN A 17 -1.36 -3.54 6.06
C GLN A 17 -2.53 -4.39 6.52
N VAL A 18 -2.99 -5.34 5.71
CA VAL A 18 -4.02 -6.30 6.14
C VAL A 18 -3.51 -7.16 7.30
N TYR A 19 -2.26 -7.62 7.23
CA TYR A 19 -1.62 -8.36 8.31
C TYR A 19 -1.54 -7.52 9.59
N ARG A 20 -0.98 -6.30 9.52
CA ARG A 20 -0.88 -5.37 10.66
C ARG A 20 -2.23 -5.10 11.31
N LEU A 21 -3.27 -4.86 10.50
CA LEU A 21 -4.64 -4.63 11.00
C LEU A 21 -5.22 -5.89 11.65
N SER A 22 -4.98 -7.07 11.08
CA SER A 22 -5.44 -8.35 11.64
C SER A 22 -4.81 -8.60 13.01
N GLU A 23 -3.49 -8.44 13.12
CA GLU A 23 -2.75 -8.62 14.38
C GLU A 23 -3.20 -7.60 15.44
N ALA A 24 -3.35 -6.33 15.07
CA ALA A 24 -3.76 -5.27 15.98
C ALA A 24 -5.20 -5.46 16.51
N LEU A 25 -6.13 -5.95 15.70
CA LEU A 25 -7.49 -6.31 16.13
C LEU A 25 -7.48 -7.54 17.01
N ALA A 26 -6.73 -8.58 16.64
CA ALA A 26 -6.63 -9.82 17.42
C ALA A 26 -6.02 -9.57 18.79
N ALA A 27 -5.01 -8.71 18.89
CA ALA A 27 -4.42 -8.28 20.18
C ALA A 27 -5.41 -7.55 21.09
N ARG A 28 -6.47 -6.93 20.52
CA ARG A 28 -7.58 -6.32 21.26
C ARG A 28 -8.73 -7.30 21.57
N GLY A 29 -8.54 -8.58 21.35
CA GLY A 29 -9.50 -9.65 21.68
C GLY A 29 -10.53 -9.97 20.59
N HIS A 30 -10.44 -9.33 19.40
CA HIS A 30 -11.32 -9.67 18.29
C HIS A 30 -10.93 -11.01 17.66
N GLN A 31 -11.92 -11.80 17.24
CA GLN A 31 -11.70 -12.98 16.40
C GLN A 31 -11.62 -12.53 14.94
N VAL A 32 -10.54 -12.90 14.25
CA VAL A 32 -10.27 -12.43 12.89
C VAL A 32 -10.13 -13.62 11.94
N ASP A 33 -11.09 -13.78 11.03
CA ASP A 33 -10.96 -14.69 9.89
C ASP A 33 -10.33 -13.96 8.69
N VAL A 34 -9.23 -14.48 8.15
CA VAL A 34 -8.55 -13.93 6.99
C VAL A 34 -8.65 -14.87 5.81
N VAL A 35 -9.35 -14.46 4.77
CA VAL A 35 -9.47 -15.20 3.50
C VAL A 35 -8.49 -14.63 2.49
N HIS A 36 -7.60 -15.48 1.94
CA HIS A 36 -6.60 -15.08 0.96
C HIS A 36 -6.38 -16.15 -0.10
N SER A 37 -5.78 -15.79 -1.25
CA SER A 37 -5.57 -16.70 -2.37
C SER A 37 -4.09 -17.10 -2.51
N VAL A 38 -3.79 -18.36 -2.20
CA VAL A 38 -2.47 -18.96 -2.48
C VAL A 38 -2.27 -19.13 -3.98
N ASP A 39 -3.35 -19.43 -4.72
CA ASP A 39 -3.29 -19.61 -6.17
C ASP A 39 -2.87 -18.30 -6.87
N ALA A 40 -3.36 -17.15 -6.40
CA ALA A 40 -2.97 -15.84 -6.94
C ALA A 40 -1.47 -15.55 -6.74
N PHE A 41 -0.91 -15.93 -5.59
CA PHE A 41 0.53 -15.81 -5.34
C PHE A 41 1.33 -16.68 -6.30
N ARG A 42 0.93 -17.94 -6.47
CA ARG A 42 1.61 -18.91 -7.32
C ARG A 42 1.56 -18.61 -8.83
N LEU A 43 0.74 -17.65 -9.26
CA LEU A 43 0.80 -17.15 -10.64
C LEU A 43 2.03 -16.28 -10.90
N HIS A 44 2.62 -15.71 -9.86
CA HIS A 44 3.74 -14.79 -9.96
C HIS A 44 5.03 -15.39 -9.40
N GLU A 45 4.90 -16.28 -8.41
CA GLU A 45 6.03 -16.93 -7.73
C GLU A 45 5.73 -18.41 -7.52
N SER A 46 6.63 -19.26 -8.01
CA SER A 46 6.50 -20.72 -7.89
C SER A 46 7.10 -21.28 -6.61
N ALA A 47 8.06 -20.56 -6.01
CA ALA A 47 8.70 -20.96 -4.77
C ALA A 47 7.78 -20.74 -3.57
N GLU A 48 7.88 -21.61 -2.56
CA GLU A 48 7.24 -21.36 -1.28
C GLU A 48 7.96 -20.20 -0.57
N PRO A 49 7.21 -19.30 0.10
CA PRO A 49 7.81 -18.19 0.82
C PRO A 49 8.74 -18.66 1.94
N GLU A 50 9.98 -18.17 1.98
CA GLU A 50 10.93 -18.49 3.05
C GLU A 50 10.62 -17.73 4.34
N ALA A 51 10.03 -16.54 4.26
CA ALA A 51 9.72 -15.72 5.41
C ALA A 51 8.61 -16.34 6.27
N THR A 52 8.86 -16.44 7.56
CA THR A 52 7.88 -16.85 8.55
C THR A 52 7.21 -15.64 9.19
N PHE A 53 5.90 -15.70 9.34
CA PHE A 53 5.12 -14.66 10.01
C PHE A 53 4.41 -15.29 11.22
N ALA A 54 4.62 -14.70 12.39
CA ALA A 54 3.85 -15.05 13.57
C ALA A 54 2.42 -14.54 13.41
N HIS A 55 1.45 -15.31 13.93
CA HIS A 55 0.05 -14.91 13.92
C HIS A 55 -0.53 -15.07 15.31
N HIS A 56 -1.30 -14.07 15.74
CA HIS A 56 -2.02 -14.13 16.99
C HIS A 56 -3.01 -15.32 17.02
N ALA A 57 -3.21 -15.94 18.17
CA ALA A 57 -4.10 -17.10 18.33
C ALA A 57 -5.55 -16.83 17.90
N ASN A 58 -6.01 -15.60 17.96
CA ASN A 58 -7.34 -15.17 17.51
C ASN A 58 -7.46 -15.00 16.00
N ILE A 59 -6.41 -15.29 15.21
CA ILE A 59 -6.44 -15.17 13.74
C ILE A 59 -6.57 -16.57 13.13
N ARG A 60 -7.66 -16.77 12.37
CA ARG A 60 -7.86 -17.96 11.55
C ARG A 60 -7.68 -17.63 10.06
N ARG A 61 -6.77 -18.32 9.41
CA ARG A 61 -6.45 -18.12 8.00
C ARG A 61 -7.17 -19.14 7.13
N HIS A 62 -7.83 -18.66 6.06
CA HIS A 62 -8.53 -19.46 5.06
C HIS A 62 -7.83 -19.31 3.70
N ALA A 63 -6.94 -20.22 3.38
CA ALA A 63 -6.21 -20.23 2.11
C ALA A 63 -7.10 -20.78 0.98
N LEU A 64 -7.46 -19.94 0.02
CA LEU A 64 -8.16 -20.38 -1.18
C LEU A 64 -7.18 -21.11 -2.11
N ARG A 65 -7.56 -22.33 -2.44
CA ARG A 65 -6.83 -23.20 -3.37
C ARG A 65 -7.83 -23.85 -4.31
N SER A 66 -7.48 -23.98 -5.58
CA SER A 66 -8.28 -24.67 -6.59
C SER A 66 -7.47 -25.72 -7.32
N ARG A 67 -8.16 -26.65 -8.00
CA ARG A 67 -7.49 -27.63 -8.87
C ARG A 67 -6.83 -26.98 -10.09
N HIS A 68 -7.28 -25.78 -10.48
CA HIS A 68 -6.83 -25.05 -11.67
C HIS A 68 -6.55 -23.58 -11.32
N PRO A 69 -5.41 -23.27 -10.68
CA PRO A 69 -5.11 -21.91 -10.17
C PRO A 69 -5.22 -20.82 -11.22
N ALA A 70 -4.62 -21.01 -12.39
CA ALA A 70 -4.65 -20.04 -13.48
C ALA A 70 -6.08 -19.77 -14.01
N ALA A 71 -6.89 -20.83 -14.15
CA ALA A 71 -8.28 -20.69 -14.59
C ALA A 71 -9.13 -19.96 -13.54
N SER A 72 -8.91 -20.22 -12.25
CA SER A 72 -9.63 -19.55 -11.16
C SER A 72 -9.33 -18.06 -11.12
N ALA A 73 -8.07 -17.68 -11.23
CA ALA A 73 -7.66 -16.30 -11.29
C ALA A 73 -8.18 -15.59 -12.55
N LEU A 74 -8.12 -16.26 -13.71
CA LEU A 74 -8.64 -15.74 -14.97
C LEU A 74 -10.16 -15.48 -14.90
N VAL A 75 -10.94 -16.40 -14.34
CA VAL A 75 -12.39 -16.23 -14.14
C VAL A 75 -12.66 -15.02 -13.23
N SER A 76 -11.98 -14.92 -12.09
CA SER A 76 -12.12 -13.76 -11.20
C SER A 76 -11.77 -12.46 -11.91
N HIS A 77 -10.66 -12.43 -12.63
CA HIS A 77 -10.18 -11.24 -13.35
C HIS A 77 -11.11 -10.84 -14.51
N GLN A 78 -11.51 -11.79 -15.35
CA GLN A 78 -12.28 -11.52 -16.59
C GLN A 78 -13.77 -11.31 -16.33
N LEU A 79 -14.37 -12.14 -15.49
CA LEU A 79 -15.81 -12.15 -15.26
C LEU A 79 -16.21 -11.41 -13.98
N GLY A 80 -15.25 -11.05 -13.13
CA GLY A 80 -15.49 -10.33 -11.88
C GLY A 80 -16.31 -11.13 -10.87
N GLY A 81 -16.17 -12.45 -10.87
CA GLY A 81 -16.86 -13.37 -9.98
C GLY A 81 -15.94 -14.37 -9.30
N PRO A 82 -16.39 -15.01 -8.21
CA PRO A 82 -15.57 -15.92 -7.41
C PRO A 82 -15.20 -17.23 -8.12
N GLY A 83 -15.88 -17.58 -9.22
CA GLY A 83 -15.59 -18.79 -9.99
C GLY A 83 -15.47 -20.04 -9.11
N PRO A 84 -14.40 -20.85 -9.25
CA PRO A 84 -14.18 -22.05 -8.45
C PRO A 84 -14.11 -21.83 -6.95
N TYR A 85 -13.83 -20.61 -6.47
CA TYR A 85 -13.82 -20.30 -5.03
C TYR A 85 -15.21 -20.05 -4.44
N ALA A 86 -16.28 -20.02 -5.28
CA ALA A 86 -17.62 -19.63 -4.85
C ALA A 86 -18.14 -20.44 -3.66
N GLY A 87 -17.92 -21.75 -3.66
CA GLY A 87 -18.35 -22.64 -2.57
C GLY A 87 -17.60 -22.36 -1.26
N GLN A 88 -16.28 -22.15 -1.32
CA GLN A 88 -15.47 -21.83 -0.14
C GLN A 88 -15.82 -20.45 0.41
N LEU A 89 -15.93 -19.44 -0.47
CA LEU A 89 -16.27 -18.07 -0.07
C LEU A 89 -17.68 -17.99 0.54
N ARG A 90 -18.66 -18.69 -0.01
CA ARG A 90 -20.00 -18.73 0.59
C ARG A 90 -19.96 -19.35 1.99
N ARG A 91 -19.30 -20.50 2.15
CA ARG A 91 -19.19 -21.16 3.45
C ARG A 91 -18.55 -20.26 4.50
N ILE A 92 -17.51 -19.51 4.14
CA ILE A 92 -16.81 -18.66 5.08
C ILE A 92 -17.60 -17.37 5.35
N LEU A 93 -18.10 -16.70 4.30
CA LEU A 93 -18.65 -15.34 4.42
C LEU A 93 -20.16 -15.30 4.61
N ALA A 94 -20.91 -16.25 4.03
CA ALA A 94 -22.37 -16.26 4.11
C ALA A 94 -22.88 -17.10 5.29
N ASP A 95 -22.21 -18.22 5.58
CA ASP A 95 -22.57 -19.11 6.68
C ASP A 95 -21.86 -18.73 8.00
N GLY A 96 -20.78 -17.91 7.90
CA GLY A 96 -20.11 -17.35 9.07
C GLY A 96 -20.90 -16.19 9.67
N ASP A 97 -21.05 -16.16 10.99
CA ASP A 97 -21.70 -15.06 11.70
C ASP A 97 -20.68 -13.95 11.99
N HIS A 98 -20.34 -13.19 10.95
CA HIS A 98 -19.39 -12.09 11.05
C HIS A 98 -20.09 -10.76 11.32
N ASP A 99 -19.69 -10.04 12.36
CA ASP A 99 -20.14 -8.67 12.61
C ASP A 99 -19.71 -7.72 11.49
N VAL A 100 -18.49 -7.90 10.98
CA VAL A 100 -17.86 -7.05 9.95
C VAL A 100 -17.21 -7.93 8.90
N ILE A 101 -17.43 -7.61 7.63
CA ILE A 101 -16.71 -8.19 6.50
C ILE A 101 -15.91 -7.06 5.85
N HIS A 102 -14.59 -7.10 6.03
CA HIS A 102 -13.71 -6.09 5.48
C HIS A 102 -12.98 -6.62 4.25
N PHE A 103 -13.29 -6.03 3.10
CA PHE A 103 -12.64 -6.34 1.83
C PHE A 103 -11.44 -5.42 1.61
N HIS A 104 -10.41 -5.96 0.97
CA HIS A 104 -9.21 -5.23 0.59
C HIS A 104 -8.96 -5.41 -0.92
N ASN A 105 -7.81 -5.92 -1.33
CA ASN A 105 -7.61 -6.29 -2.73
C ASN A 105 -8.32 -7.61 -3.02
N VAL A 106 -9.41 -7.58 -3.78
CA VAL A 106 -10.20 -8.78 -4.16
C VAL A 106 -10.08 -9.13 -5.65
N SER A 107 -9.14 -8.50 -6.36
CA SER A 107 -9.01 -8.59 -7.82
C SER A 107 -8.90 -10.03 -8.36
N LEU A 108 -8.21 -10.92 -7.65
CA LEU A 108 -8.02 -12.33 -7.98
C LEU A 108 -8.70 -13.28 -6.98
N THR A 109 -9.45 -12.76 -6.00
CA THR A 109 -10.11 -13.53 -4.93
C THR A 109 -11.64 -13.54 -5.08
N GLY A 110 -12.14 -13.25 -6.26
CA GLY A 110 -13.57 -13.25 -6.55
C GLY A 110 -14.08 -12.00 -7.25
N GLY A 111 -13.20 -11.06 -7.54
CA GLY A 111 -13.57 -9.82 -8.22
C GLY A 111 -14.63 -9.03 -7.46
N PRO A 112 -15.34 -8.10 -8.10
CA PRO A 112 -16.35 -7.27 -7.43
C PRO A 112 -17.54 -8.09 -6.89
N ALA A 113 -17.85 -9.26 -7.45
CA ALA A 113 -19.02 -10.03 -7.00
C ALA A 113 -18.86 -10.62 -5.59
N VAL A 114 -17.64 -10.71 -5.03
CA VAL A 114 -17.44 -11.15 -3.66
C VAL A 114 -18.04 -10.18 -2.63
N LEU A 115 -18.17 -8.89 -2.98
CA LEU A 115 -18.78 -7.86 -2.12
C LEU A 115 -20.24 -8.16 -1.77
N ARG A 116 -20.92 -8.99 -2.56
CA ARG A 116 -22.30 -9.41 -2.33
C ARG A 116 -22.46 -10.53 -1.31
N LEU A 117 -21.34 -11.13 -0.86
CA LEU A 117 -21.39 -12.24 0.08
C LEU A 117 -21.38 -11.73 1.53
N GLY A 118 -22.09 -12.49 2.38
CA GLY A 118 -22.20 -12.22 3.81
C GLY A 118 -23.19 -11.12 4.20
N ARG A 119 -23.48 -11.01 5.49
CA ARG A 119 -24.55 -10.13 6.04
C ARG A 119 -24.04 -9.08 7.03
N GLY A 120 -22.79 -9.17 7.50
CA GLY A 120 -22.18 -8.19 8.41
C GLY A 120 -22.03 -6.80 7.78
N ILE A 121 -21.53 -5.85 8.56
CA ILE A 121 -21.13 -4.53 8.05
C ILE A 121 -20.02 -4.74 7.01
N LYS A 122 -20.21 -4.22 5.81
CA LYS A 122 -19.31 -4.41 4.68
C LYS A 122 -18.45 -3.17 4.46
N LEU A 123 -17.17 -3.30 4.76
CA LEU A 123 -16.16 -2.28 4.51
C LEU A 123 -15.26 -2.70 3.34
N TYR A 124 -14.75 -1.73 2.61
CA TYR A 124 -13.69 -1.97 1.61
C TYR A 124 -12.58 -0.94 1.79
N THR A 125 -11.33 -1.37 1.97
CA THR A 125 -10.18 -0.47 1.91
C THR A 125 -9.55 -0.51 0.52
N ALA A 126 -9.55 0.61 -0.20
CA ALA A 126 -8.87 0.76 -1.48
C ALA A 126 -7.40 1.13 -1.27
N HIS A 127 -6.53 0.11 -1.13
CA HIS A 127 -5.07 0.31 -1.02
C HIS A 127 -4.45 0.86 -2.31
N GLU A 128 -5.12 0.64 -3.43
CA GLU A 128 -4.72 0.98 -4.79
C GLU A 128 -5.95 1.41 -5.60
N TYR A 129 -5.77 1.74 -6.86
CA TYR A 129 -6.84 2.25 -7.71
C TYR A 129 -7.61 1.16 -8.50
N TRP A 130 -7.57 -0.11 -8.08
CA TRP A 130 -8.23 -1.20 -8.81
C TRP A 130 -9.72 -0.94 -9.09
N LEU A 131 -10.46 -0.32 -8.20
CA LEU A 131 -11.88 -0.02 -8.43
C LEU A 131 -12.09 0.84 -9.68
N VAL A 132 -11.17 1.74 -9.97
CA VAL A 132 -11.28 2.74 -11.04
C VAL A 132 -10.28 2.56 -12.18
N CYS A 133 -9.24 1.74 -12.00
CA CYS A 133 -8.17 1.52 -12.97
C CYS A 133 -7.86 0.03 -13.17
N PRO A 134 -7.97 -0.52 -14.39
CA PRO A 134 -7.68 -1.93 -14.65
C PRO A 134 -6.21 -2.33 -14.46
N THR A 135 -5.28 -1.37 -14.49
CA THR A 135 -3.86 -1.59 -14.21
C THR A 135 -3.47 -1.27 -12.77
N HIS A 136 -4.41 -0.80 -11.94
CA HIS A 136 -4.33 -0.52 -10.50
C HIS A 136 -3.57 0.76 -10.10
N VAL A 137 -2.81 1.37 -10.99
CA VAL A 137 -1.80 2.38 -10.63
C VAL A 137 -2.10 3.79 -11.13
N LEU A 138 -3.18 4.00 -11.91
CA LEU A 138 -3.50 5.27 -12.57
C LEU A 138 -2.27 5.87 -13.32
N PHE A 139 -1.45 5.01 -13.91
CA PHE A 139 -0.28 5.38 -14.68
C PHE A 139 -0.42 4.85 -16.12
N ARG A 140 -0.62 5.77 -17.07
CA ARG A 140 -1.07 5.45 -18.42
C ARG A 140 0.11 5.13 -19.34
N PHE A 141 0.01 4.02 -20.06
CA PHE A 141 1.00 3.54 -21.03
C PHE A 141 2.43 3.44 -20.47
N ASP A 142 2.57 3.25 -19.16
CA ASP A 142 3.84 3.22 -18.44
C ASP A 142 4.71 4.49 -18.70
N ARG A 143 4.05 5.65 -18.85
CA ARG A 143 4.68 6.92 -19.20
C ARG A 143 4.23 8.12 -18.38
N GLU A 144 2.92 8.20 -18.06
CA GLU A 144 2.36 9.41 -17.47
C GLU A 144 1.20 9.09 -16.51
N ALA A 145 0.96 9.98 -15.55
CA ALA A 145 -0.19 9.89 -14.68
C ALA A 145 -1.50 9.97 -15.48
N CYS A 146 -2.50 9.16 -15.07
CA CYS A 146 -3.75 9.02 -15.80
C CYS A 146 -4.68 10.23 -15.54
N THR A 147 -4.76 11.13 -16.52
CA THR A 147 -5.66 12.29 -16.49
C THR A 147 -6.93 12.09 -17.32
N ARG A 148 -6.96 11.11 -18.22
CA ARG A 148 -8.11 10.76 -19.07
C ARG A 148 -8.22 9.26 -19.28
N ARG A 149 -9.46 8.75 -19.39
CA ARG A 149 -9.74 7.33 -19.57
C ARG A 149 -9.41 6.86 -20.99
N THR A 150 -8.41 5.99 -21.11
CA THR A 150 -8.09 5.20 -22.31
C THR A 150 -7.87 3.74 -21.90
N CYS A 151 -8.74 3.23 -21.00
CA CYS A 151 -8.51 2.01 -20.23
C CYS A 151 -8.24 0.77 -21.09
N LEU A 152 -8.99 0.57 -22.19
CA LEU A 152 -8.78 -0.60 -23.05
C LEU A 152 -7.39 -0.58 -23.69
N ALA A 153 -7.01 0.52 -24.33
CA ALA A 153 -5.71 0.66 -24.97
C ALA A 153 -4.56 0.56 -23.95
N CYS A 154 -4.72 1.16 -22.76
CA CYS A 154 -3.76 1.10 -21.67
C CYS A 154 -3.59 -0.34 -21.17
N THR A 155 -4.69 -1.10 -20.99
CA THR A 155 -4.66 -2.50 -20.54
C THR A 155 -3.94 -3.39 -21.54
N LEU A 156 -4.23 -3.23 -22.84
CA LEU A 156 -3.57 -3.97 -23.91
C LEU A 156 -2.07 -3.60 -24.01
N HIS A 157 -1.72 -2.30 -23.88
CA HIS A 157 -0.32 -1.86 -23.81
C HIS A 157 0.43 -2.54 -22.67
N SER A 158 -0.20 -2.67 -21.50
CA SER A 158 0.36 -3.35 -20.33
C SER A 158 0.35 -4.88 -20.46
N ARG A 159 -0.01 -5.44 -21.63
CA ARG A 159 -0.11 -6.88 -21.92
C ARG A 159 -1.00 -7.63 -20.91
N ARG A 160 -2.02 -6.95 -20.37
CA ARG A 160 -3.01 -7.55 -19.47
C ARG A 160 -4.30 -7.85 -20.23
N PRO A 161 -4.97 -8.97 -19.97
CA PRO A 161 -6.27 -9.23 -20.58
C PRO A 161 -7.30 -8.24 -20.04
N PRO A 162 -8.21 -7.69 -20.87
CA PRO A 162 -9.23 -6.74 -20.43
C PRO A 162 -10.20 -7.36 -19.44
N GLN A 163 -10.61 -6.60 -18.43
CA GLN A 163 -11.58 -7.02 -17.42
C GLN A 163 -13.01 -6.75 -17.93
N LEU A 164 -13.65 -7.75 -18.56
CA LEU A 164 -14.91 -7.62 -19.29
C LEU A 164 -16.06 -7.03 -18.45
N TRP A 165 -16.10 -7.34 -17.17
CA TRP A 165 -17.12 -6.83 -16.24
C TRP A 165 -17.11 -5.31 -16.06
N ARG A 166 -15.98 -4.63 -16.38
CA ARG A 166 -15.88 -3.16 -16.26
C ARG A 166 -16.75 -2.39 -17.25
N TRP A 167 -17.11 -3.02 -18.36
CA TRP A 167 -18.05 -2.44 -19.34
C TRP A 167 -19.52 -2.79 -19.07
N THR A 168 -19.81 -3.34 -17.90
CA THR A 168 -21.16 -3.66 -17.45
C THR A 168 -21.49 -2.89 -16.17
N ALA A 169 -22.77 -2.86 -15.78
CA ALA A 169 -23.19 -2.30 -14.49
C ALA A 169 -22.78 -3.16 -13.27
N ARG A 170 -21.95 -4.21 -13.45
CA ARG A 170 -21.64 -5.16 -12.39
C ARG A 170 -20.91 -4.50 -11.22
N LEU A 171 -19.89 -3.66 -11.50
CA LEU A 171 -19.13 -3.00 -10.44
C LEU A 171 -20.04 -2.13 -9.58
N GLY A 172 -20.83 -1.22 -10.19
CA GLY A 172 -21.76 -0.34 -9.46
C GLY A 172 -22.69 -1.13 -8.55
N ARG A 173 -23.39 -2.14 -9.10
CA ARG A 173 -24.27 -3.02 -8.31
C ARG A 173 -23.59 -3.80 -7.18
N CYS A 174 -22.28 -4.07 -7.30
CA CYS A 174 -21.55 -4.73 -6.22
C CYS A 174 -21.07 -3.73 -5.16
N LEU A 175 -20.77 -2.50 -5.57
CA LEU A 175 -20.39 -1.43 -4.65
C LEU A 175 -21.57 -0.94 -3.80
N GLU A 176 -22.80 -0.99 -4.30
CA GLU A 176 -24.03 -0.70 -3.53
C GLU A 176 -24.19 -1.57 -2.28
N GLU A 177 -23.50 -2.72 -2.23
CA GLU A 177 -23.51 -3.61 -1.07
C GLU A 177 -22.55 -3.16 0.06
N LEU A 178 -21.70 -2.16 -0.19
CA LEU A 178 -20.78 -1.65 0.80
C LEU A 178 -21.45 -0.62 1.71
N ASP A 179 -21.25 -0.74 3.01
CA ASP A 179 -21.64 0.28 3.97
C ASP A 179 -20.66 1.47 3.97
N CYS A 180 -19.36 1.20 3.70
CA CYS A 180 -18.35 2.26 3.58
C CYS A 180 -17.13 1.82 2.77
N LEU A 181 -16.62 2.72 1.93
CA LEU A 181 -15.34 2.62 1.24
C LEU A 181 -14.29 3.44 2.01
N LEU A 182 -13.23 2.78 2.46
CA LEU A 182 -12.14 3.38 3.21
C LEU A 182 -10.99 3.72 2.27
N LEU A 183 -10.55 4.96 2.27
CA LEU A 183 -9.47 5.48 1.43
C LEU A 183 -8.31 5.92 2.31
N PRO A 184 -7.06 5.60 1.96
CA PRO A 184 -5.91 5.91 2.82
C PRO A 184 -5.53 7.39 2.82
N SER A 185 -6.05 8.22 1.89
CA SER A 185 -5.78 9.65 1.78
C SER A 185 -6.96 10.41 1.18
N ARG A 186 -6.97 11.74 1.35
CA ARG A 186 -7.93 12.63 0.67
C ARG A 186 -7.78 12.53 -0.84
N PHE A 187 -6.54 12.55 -1.34
CA PHE A 187 -6.27 12.39 -2.76
C PHE A 187 -6.87 11.09 -3.32
N SER A 188 -6.68 9.98 -2.64
CA SER A 188 -7.26 8.69 -3.08
C SER A 188 -8.79 8.75 -3.08
N ARG A 189 -9.43 9.35 -2.07
CA ARG A 189 -10.88 9.55 -2.03
C ARG A 189 -11.34 10.37 -3.24
N ASP A 190 -10.74 11.52 -3.45
CA ASP A 190 -11.14 12.45 -4.51
C ASP A 190 -10.98 11.79 -5.89
N ARG A 191 -9.89 11.03 -6.10
CA ARG A 191 -9.71 10.25 -7.34
C ARG A 191 -10.80 9.17 -7.55
N HIS A 192 -11.22 8.46 -6.51
CA HIS A 192 -12.33 7.50 -6.64
C HIS A 192 -13.65 8.21 -6.93
N GLN A 193 -13.91 9.32 -6.28
CA GLN A 193 -15.10 10.14 -6.48
C GLN A 193 -15.14 10.75 -7.90
N ASP A 194 -14.06 11.34 -8.38
CA ASP A 194 -13.91 11.87 -9.75
C ASP A 194 -14.12 10.78 -10.82
N GLN A 195 -13.87 9.54 -10.47
CA GLN A 195 -14.05 8.39 -11.36
C GLN A 195 -15.46 7.76 -11.27
N GLY A 196 -16.38 8.39 -10.51
CA GLY A 196 -17.80 8.02 -10.45
C GLY A 196 -18.12 6.91 -9.46
N ILE A 197 -17.36 6.78 -8.40
CA ILE A 197 -17.72 5.92 -7.25
C ILE A 197 -18.62 6.75 -6.32
N GLU A 198 -19.85 6.29 -6.09
CA GLU A 198 -20.90 7.03 -5.36
C GLU A 198 -21.30 6.36 -4.03
N VAL A 199 -20.45 5.49 -3.48
CA VAL A 199 -20.70 4.88 -2.17
C VAL A 199 -20.19 5.78 -1.04
N PRO A 200 -20.69 5.64 0.21
CA PRO A 200 -20.13 6.35 1.35
C PRO A 200 -18.60 6.15 1.47
N MET A 201 -17.86 7.23 1.59
CA MET A 201 -16.39 7.22 1.61
C MET A 201 -15.85 7.88 2.86
N GLU A 202 -14.89 7.22 3.52
CA GLU A 202 -14.18 7.76 4.67
C GLU A 202 -12.67 7.69 4.46
N VAL A 203 -11.97 8.73 4.91
CA VAL A 203 -10.50 8.75 4.87
C VAL A 203 -9.96 8.11 6.13
N LEU A 204 -9.37 6.94 5.99
CA LEU A 204 -8.70 6.21 7.06
C LEU A 204 -7.25 5.92 6.65
N PRO A 205 -6.28 6.75 7.05
CA PRO A 205 -4.87 6.55 6.75
C PRO A 205 -4.35 5.20 7.25
N HIS A 206 -3.42 4.60 6.52
CA HIS A 206 -2.69 3.45 7.02
C HIS A 206 -1.84 3.82 8.23
N PHE A 207 -1.42 2.82 8.97
CA PHE A 207 -0.56 2.98 10.14
C PHE A 207 0.71 2.15 10.04
N VAL A 208 1.69 2.50 10.83
CA VAL A 208 2.87 1.67 11.09
C VAL A 208 2.76 1.07 12.48
N PRO A 209 3.18 -0.21 12.67
CA PRO A 209 3.24 -0.79 14.01
C PRO A 209 4.21 0.00 14.88
N ASP A 210 4.00 -0.05 16.19
CA ASP A 210 4.96 0.54 17.10
C ASP A 210 6.33 -0.09 16.86
N SER A 211 7.35 0.75 16.77
CA SER A 211 8.72 0.23 16.71
C SER A 211 9.14 -0.08 18.13
N ASP A 212 9.53 -1.34 18.36
CA ASP A 212 10.35 -1.63 19.52
C ASP A 212 11.57 -0.69 19.44
N ASP A 213 11.79 0.10 20.49
CA ASP A 213 12.93 0.98 20.60
C ASP A 213 14.20 0.11 20.71
N GLU A 214 14.71 -0.36 19.58
CA GLU A 214 16.08 -0.88 19.52
C GLU A 214 17.05 0.33 19.45
N PRO A 215 17.80 0.57 20.52
CA PRO A 215 18.59 1.80 20.65
C PRO A 215 19.82 1.86 19.73
N ASP A 216 20.16 0.79 19.05
CA ASP A 216 21.44 0.72 18.33
C ASP A 216 21.30 1.15 16.86
N ALA A 217 21.57 2.43 16.61
CA ALA A 217 21.75 2.93 15.26
C ALA A 217 23.08 2.51 14.61
N GLY A 218 23.96 1.85 15.35
CA GLY A 218 25.33 1.59 14.91
C GLY A 218 26.17 2.90 14.79
N PRO A 219 27.44 2.82 14.40
CA PRO A 219 28.24 4.01 14.16
C PRO A 219 27.65 4.81 12.98
N PRO A 220 27.75 6.16 13.01
CA PRO A 220 27.31 6.98 11.90
C PRO A 220 28.07 6.58 10.62
N PRO A 221 27.41 6.66 9.46
CA PRO A 221 28.05 6.33 8.19
C PRO A 221 29.24 7.29 7.93
N GLU A 222 30.30 6.79 7.30
CA GLU A 222 31.47 7.61 6.94
C GLU A 222 31.12 8.80 6.04
N ARG A 223 30.13 8.62 5.18
CA ARG A 223 29.58 9.66 4.32
C ARG A 223 28.07 9.81 4.55
N PRO A 224 27.53 11.04 4.52
CA PRO A 224 26.08 11.23 4.54
C PRO A 224 25.43 10.54 3.32
N TYR A 225 24.21 10.04 3.48
CA TYR A 225 23.48 9.42 2.38
C TYR A 225 22.00 9.76 2.39
N PHE A 226 21.41 9.75 1.20
CA PHE A 226 19.98 9.72 0.97
C PHE A 226 19.54 8.28 0.70
N LEU A 227 18.34 7.94 1.13
CA LEU A 227 17.81 6.58 1.01
C LEU A 227 16.58 6.56 0.10
N TYR A 228 16.59 5.68 -0.88
CA TYR A 228 15.36 5.21 -1.53
C TYR A 228 15.00 3.83 -0.96
N ALA A 229 13.72 3.61 -0.62
CA ALA A 229 13.23 2.30 -0.19
C ALA A 229 11.91 1.98 -0.90
N GLY A 230 11.91 0.90 -1.68
CA GLY A 230 10.71 0.47 -2.42
C GLY A 230 11.01 -0.41 -3.62
N ARG A 231 9.95 -0.80 -4.34
CA ARG A 231 10.06 -1.63 -5.55
C ARG A 231 10.77 -0.87 -6.67
N LEU A 232 11.66 -1.55 -7.37
CA LEU A 232 12.39 -0.99 -8.51
C LEU A 232 11.54 -1.17 -9.80
N GLU A 233 10.56 -0.29 -9.94
CA GLU A 233 9.69 -0.18 -11.09
C GLU A 233 9.81 1.21 -11.71
N LYS A 234 9.67 1.33 -13.02
CA LYS A 234 9.82 2.60 -13.75
C LYS A 234 8.94 3.72 -13.17
N LEU A 235 7.70 3.37 -12.81
CA LEU A 235 6.73 4.33 -12.24
C LEU A 235 7.12 4.86 -10.85
N LYS A 236 8.12 4.26 -10.19
CA LYS A 236 8.65 4.72 -8.89
C LYS A 236 9.70 5.83 -9.01
N GLY A 237 10.17 6.14 -10.24
CA GLY A 237 10.95 7.34 -10.51
C GLY A 237 12.41 7.31 -10.05
N VAL A 238 12.96 6.12 -9.70
CA VAL A 238 14.37 6.00 -9.25
C VAL A 238 15.37 6.47 -10.30
N GLN A 239 15.04 6.33 -11.58
CA GLN A 239 15.85 6.82 -12.69
C GLN A 239 16.12 8.32 -12.60
N ASP A 240 15.16 9.12 -12.14
CA ASP A 240 15.32 10.57 -11.99
C ASP A 240 16.32 10.90 -10.86
N LEU A 241 16.37 10.06 -9.80
CA LEU A 241 17.38 10.19 -8.74
C LEU A 241 18.78 9.85 -9.26
N ILE A 242 18.92 8.76 -10.03
CA ILE A 242 20.23 8.38 -10.61
C ILE A 242 20.74 9.48 -11.52
N GLU A 243 19.87 10.08 -12.34
CA GLU A 243 20.23 11.24 -13.18
C GLU A 243 20.70 12.42 -12.32
N LEU A 244 19.97 12.74 -11.24
CA LEU A 244 20.37 13.78 -10.29
C LEU A 244 21.77 13.52 -9.71
N PHE A 245 22.06 12.29 -9.31
CA PHE A 245 23.34 11.92 -8.71
C PHE A 245 24.50 11.85 -9.71
N THR A 246 24.31 12.11 -11.00
CA THR A 246 25.41 12.37 -11.94
C THR A 246 26.14 13.68 -11.64
N SER A 247 25.48 14.63 -11.00
CA SER A 247 26.02 15.94 -10.63
C SER A 247 26.10 16.20 -9.12
N GLU A 248 25.37 15.45 -8.30
CA GLU A 248 25.36 15.61 -6.84
C GLU A 248 26.31 14.57 -6.20
N HIS A 249 27.41 15.04 -5.63
CA HIS A 249 28.46 14.18 -5.06
C HIS A 249 28.70 14.40 -3.56
N ALA A 250 27.93 15.29 -2.92
CA ALA A 250 28.11 15.62 -1.50
C ALA A 250 27.64 14.49 -0.56
N ALA A 251 26.81 13.58 -1.04
CA ALA A 251 26.28 12.44 -0.30
C ALA A 251 26.14 11.21 -1.20
N ASP A 252 25.99 10.04 -0.59
CA ASP A 252 25.69 8.80 -1.32
C ASP A 252 24.16 8.66 -1.55
N LEU A 253 23.77 7.89 -2.58
CA LEU A 253 22.42 7.39 -2.75
C LEU A 253 22.39 5.89 -2.46
N LEU A 254 21.66 5.48 -1.42
CA LEU A 254 21.40 4.09 -1.13
C LEU A 254 20.02 3.70 -1.67
N ILE A 255 19.97 2.62 -2.45
CA ILE A 255 18.74 2.11 -3.08
C ILE A 255 18.41 0.75 -2.49
N ALA A 256 17.43 0.70 -1.59
CA ALA A 256 16.93 -0.51 -0.94
C ALA A 256 15.66 -0.99 -1.65
N GLY A 257 15.70 -2.20 -2.15
CA GLY A 257 14.59 -2.85 -2.84
C GLY A 257 15.00 -3.60 -4.09
N ASP A 258 14.02 -4.27 -4.69
CA ASP A 258 14.19 -5.02 -5.94
C ASP A 258 12.96 -4.82 -6.85
N GLY A 259 13.06 -5.25 -8.10
CA GLY A 259 11.98 -5.15 -9.08
C GLY A 259 12.45 -5.25 -10.52
N GLY A 260 11.48 -5.38 -11.44
CA GLY A 260 11.75 -5.64 -12.84
C GLY A 260 12.55 -4.57 -13.59
N PHE A 261 12.63 -3.35 -13.04
CA PHE A 261 13.43 -2.24 -13.63
C PHE A 261 14.83 -2.12 -13.00
N GLY A 262 15.16 -2.98 -12.03
CA GLY A 262 16.43 -2.92 -11.29
C GLY A 262 17.67 -3.08 -12.14
N SER A 263 17.67 -3.95 -13.15
CA SER A 263 18.80 -4.14 -14.07
C SER A 263 19.11 -2.88 -14.89
N GLU A 264 18.08 -2.19 -15.36
CA GLU A 264 18.23 -0.94 -16.10
C GLU A 264 18.76 0.18 -15.20
N LEU A 265 18.25 0.29 -13.99
CA LEU A 265 18.74 1.26 -13.01
C LEU A 265 20.21 1.04 -12.67
N ARG A 266 20.64 -0.21 -12.48
CA ARG A 266 22.08 -0.53 -12.24
C ARG A 266 22.94 -0.16 -13.43
N ARG A 267 22.45 -0.37 -14.66
CA ARG A 267 23.14 0.06 -15.88
C ARG A 267 23.31 1.59 -15.94
N MET A 268 22.25 2.34 -15.59
CA MET A 268 22.30 3.81 -15.53
C MET A 268 23.33 4.32 -14.50
N ALA A 269 23.50 3.61 -13.39
CA ALA A 269 24.38 4.00 -12.30
C ALA A 269 25.80 3.40 -12.40
N ASN A 270 26.15 2.73 -13.50
CA ASN A 270 27.42 1.96 -13.63
C ASN A 270 28.66 2.79 -13.30
N ASP A 271 28.68 4.07 -13.71
CA ASP A 271 29.81 4.97 -13.52
C ASP A 271 29.68 5.89 -12.29
N LEU A 272 28.73 5.57 -11.37
CA LEU A 272 28.40 6.37 -10.19
C LEU A 272 28.71 5.56 -8.91
N PRO A 273 29.96 5.56 -8.40
CA PRO A 273 30.36 4.72 -7.25
C PRO A 273 29.67 5.10 -5.94
N HIS A 274 29.09 6.30 -5.86
CA HIS A 274 28.32 6.80 -4.72
C HIS A 274 26.80 6.47 -4.80
N VAL A 275 26.37 5.75 -5.86
CA VAL A 275 25.03 5.19 -5.98
C VAL A 275 25.09 3.68 -5.73
N ARG A 276 24.54 3.22 -4.64
CA ARG A 276 24.67 1.83 -4.18
C ARG A 276 23.32 1.13 -4.08
N PHE A 277 23.20 -0.05 -4.71
CA PHE A 277 22.04 -0.90 -4.64
C PHE A 277 22.20 -1.97 -3.56
N LEU A 278 21.30 -1.98 -2.59
CA LEU A 278 21.33 -2.88 -1.44
C LEU A 278 20.52 -4.16 -1.67
N GLY A 279 19.69 -4.21 -2.75
CA GLY A 279 18.73 -5.30 -2.94
C GLY A 279 17.58 -5.27 -1.93
N ALA A 280 16.92 -6.40 -1.75
CA ALA A 280 15.90 -6.55 -0.72
C ALA A 280 16.55 -6.50 0.67
N VAL A 281 16.09 -5.58 1.51
CA VAL A 281 16.64 -5.33 2.85
C VAL A 281 15.67 -5.82 3.91
N HIS A 282 16.18 -6.49 4.94
CA HIS A 282 15.33 -6.93 6.06
C HIS A 282 14.75 -5.71 6.83
N PRO A 283 13.50 -5.80 7.34
CA PRO A 283 12.85 -4.66 7.99
C PRO A 283 13.64 -4.02 9.15
N SER A 284 14.35 -4.81 9.95
CA SER A 284 15.21 -4.29 11.03
C SER A 284 16.38 -3.47 10.50
N GLU A 285 17.04 -3.92 9.44
CA GLU A 285 18.12 -3.19 8.78
C GLU A 285 17.60 -1.93 8.08
N LEU A 286 16.42 -2.01 7.44
CA LEU A 286 15.80 -0.85 6.83
C LEU A 286 15.50 0.25 7.86
N ARG A 287 15.02 -0.12 9.07
CA ARG A 287 14.86 0.84 10.17
C ARG A 287 16.18 1.52 10.55
N ARG A 288 17.28 0.77 10.61
CA ARG A 288 18.61 1.32 10.88
C ARG A 288 19.04 2.29 9.78
N LEU A 289 18.82 1.93 8.51
CA LEU A 289 19.10 2.81 7.37
C LEU A 289 18.29 4.12 7.45
N TYR A 290 17.00 4.07 7.80
CA TYR A 290 16.23 5.30 8.01
C TYR A 290 16.83 6.18 9.11
N ARG A 291 17.21 5.62 10.25
CA ARG A 291 17.77 6.40 11.38
C ARG A 291 19.01 7.20 10.99
N SER A 292 19.85 6.65 10.13
CA SER A 292 21.11 7.25 9.74
C SER A 292 21.04 8.06 8.43
N ALA A 293 19.98 7.95 7.65
CA ALA A 293 19.82 8.69 6.41
C ALA A 293 19.62 10.19 6.66
N VAL A 294 20.14 11.02 5.76
CA VAL A 294 19.84 12.47 5.74
C VAL A 294 18.34 12.69 5.47
N ALA A 295 17.81 11.99 4.49
CA ALA A 295 16.37 11.91 4.22
C ALA A 295 16.05 10.67 3.37
N VAL A 296 14.79 10.24 3.39
CA VAL A 296 14.26 9.31 2.40
C VAL A 296 13.76 10.10 1.18
N LEU A 297 14.08 9.59 -0.03
CA LEU A 297 13.64 10.18 -1.31
C LEU A 297 12.50 9.34 -1.90
N VAL A 298 11.38 9.98 -2.26
CA VAL A 298 10.23 9.31 -2.85
C VAL A 298 9.85 10.00 -4.17
N PRO A 299 10.50 9.62 -5.30
CA PRO A 299 10.36 10.29 -6.58
C PRO A 299 9.21 9.75 -7.44
N SER A 300 8.21 9.06 -6.86
CA SER A 300 7.15 8.35 -7.59
C SER A 300 6.49 9.19 -8.68
N LEU A 301 6.44 8.64 -9.90
CA LEU A 301 5.81 9.24 -11.07
C LEU A 301 4.31 8.90 -11.15
N CYS A 302 3.88 7.83 -10.47
CA CYS A 302 2.47 7.46 -10.37
C CYS A 302 1.79 8.13 -9.18
N TYR A 303 0.48 8.15 -9.18
CA TYR A 303 -0.31 8.58 -8.02
C TYR A 303 -0.18 7.56 -6.90
N GLU A 304 0.65 7.83 -5.90
CA GLU A 304 0.62 7.05 -4.67
C GLU A 304 -0.75 7.21 -3.99
N SER A 305 -1.35 6.11 -3.57
CA SER A 305 -2.62 6.15 -2.83
C SER A 305 -2.43 6.65 -1.39
N PHE A 306 -1.21 6.46 -0.85
CA PHE A 306 -0.83 6.89 0.49
C PHE A 306 0.67 7.22 0.59
N GLY A 307 1.54 6.24 0.74
CA GLY A 307 2.98 6.40 0.93
C GLY A 307 3.42 5.88 2.30
N LEU A 308 3.62 4.57 2.43
CA LEU A 308 4.11 3.96 3.67
C LEU A 308 5.56 4.32 3.97
N THR A 309 6.40 4.40 2.94
CA THR A 309 7.84 4.67 3.08
C THR A 309 8.14 5.97 3.84
N PRO A 310 7.52 7.14 3.54
CA PRO A 310 7.71 8.33 4.36
C PRO A 310 7.33 8.14 5.83
N ILE A 311 6.23 7.43 6.11
CA ILE A 311 5.76 7.25 7.50
C ILE A 311 6.69 6.31 8.26
N GLU A 312 7.18 5.25 7.64
CA GLU A 312 8.19 4.36 8.22
C GLU A 312 9.50 5.12 8.49
N ALA A 313 9.90 6.03 7.60
CA ALA A 313 11.03 6.93 7.79
C ALA A 313 10.78 7.93 8.95
N PHE A 314 9.61 8.57 9.00
CA PHE A 314 9.23 9.49 10.08
C PHE A 314 9.24 8.80 11.45
N GLN A 315 8.80 7.58 11.56
CA GLN A 315 8.86 6.79 12.78
C GLN A 315 10.30 6.66 13.29
N GLN A 316 11.26 6.53 12.40
CA GLN A 316 12.69 6.46 12.73
C GLN A 316 13.35 7.84 12.86
N GLY A 317 12.60 8.94 12.71
CA GLY A 317 13.13 10.31 12.76
C GLY A 317 13.91 10.72 11.52
N CYS A 318 13.64 10.09 10.39
CA CYS A 318 14.19 10.45 9.10
C CYS A 318 13.22 11.36 8.36
N PRO A 319 13.63 12.56 7.92
CA PRO A 319 12.81 13.40 7.05
C PRO A 319 12.55 12.76 5.69
N ALA A 320 11.56 13.26 4.96
CA ALA A 320 11.28 12.81 3.60
C ALA A 320 11.34 13.97 2.59
N ILE A 321 11.87 13.70 1.39
CA ILE A 321 11.74 14.56 0.22
C ILE A 321 10.91 13.78 -0.80
N VAL A 322 9.70 14.25 -1.07
CA VAL A 322 8.74 13.51 -1.88
C VAL A 322 8.31 14.31 -3.10
N ARG A 323 8.07 13.64 -4.22
CA ARG A 323 7.49 14.31 -5.38
C ARG A 323 6.10 14.85 -5.04
N HIS A 324 5.79 16.07 -5.49
CA HIS A 324 4.48 16.71 -5.29
C HIS A 324 3.42 16.02 -6.16
N HIS A 325 3.10 14.75 -5.84
CA HIS A 325 2.27 13.89 -6.67
C HIS A 325 1.47 12.88 -5.84
N GLY A 326 0.20 12.66 -6.22
CA GLY A 326 -0.65 11.72 -5.48
C GLY A 326 -0.91 12.17 -4.04
N ALA A 327 -0.90 11.21 -3.12
CA ALA A 327 -1.11 11.45 -1.70
C ALA A 327 0.16 11.93 -0.94
N LEU A 328 1.32 11.92 -1.59
CA LEU A 328 2.59 12.22 -0.92
C LEU A 328 2.64 13.64 -0.30
N PRO A 329 2.14 14.70 -0.96
CA PRO A 329 2.11 16.04 -0.37
C PRO A 329 1.31 16.11 0.93
N GLU A 330 0.23 15.34 1.06
CA GLU A 330 -0.59 15.31 2.28
C GLU A 330 0.22 14.86 3.51
N LEU A 331 1.15 13.92 3.33
CA LEU A 331 2.00 13.44 4.41
C LEU A 331 2.97 14.51 4.91
N ILE A 332 3.53 15.30 4.00
CA ILE A 332 4.41 16.42 4.35
C ILE A 332 3.62 17.56 4.99
N GLU A 333 2.44 17.89 4.47
CA GLU A 333 1.55 18.90 5.04
C GLU A 333 1.17 18.54 6.49
N GLN A 334 0.76 17.30 6.74
CA GLN A 334 0.32 16.84 8.06
C GLN A 334 1.45 16.69 9.06
N SER A 335 2.64 16.31 8.61
CA SER A 335 3.78 16.06 9.49
C SER A 335 4.69 17.26 9.69
N GLY A 336 4.80 18.14 8.70
CA GLY A 336 5.86 19.13 8.64
C GLY A 336 7.27 18.53 8.67
N ALA A 337 7.43 17.27 8.23
CA ALA A 337 8.65 16.49 8.41
C ALA A 337 9.44 16.26 7.10
N GLY A 338 9.46 17.26 6.24
CA GLY A 338 10.19 17.14 4.99
C GLY A 338 9.83 18.19 3.96
N PHE A 339 10.06 17.86 2.71
CA PHE A 339 9.85 18.75 1.57
C PHE A 339 9.12 18.04 0.44
N THR A 340 8.37 18.81 -0.34
CA THR A 340 7.86 18.36 -1.64
C THR A 340 8.68 18.97 -2.76
N PHE A 341 8.70 18.33 -3.93
CA PHE A 341 9.35 18.85 -5.14
C PHE A 341 8.50 18.54 -6.38
N GLU A 342 8.51 19.44 -7.34
CA GLU A 342 7.90 19.28 -8.65
C GLU A 342 8.97 18.99 -9.72
N SER A 343 10.15 19.60 -9.60
CA SER A 343 11.30 19.36 -10.47
C SER A 343 12.46 18.72 -9.75
N ILE A 344 13.37 18.11 -10.51
CA ILE A 344 14.54 17.44 -9.93
C ILE A 344 15.52 18.46 -9.31
N GLU A 345 15.53 19.70 -9.80
CA GLU A 345 16.30 20.82 -9.26
C GLU A 345 15.81 21.22 -7.88
N GLU A 346 14.49 21.18 -7.65
CA GLU A 346 13.91 21.42 -6.32
C GLU A 346 14.24 20.28 -5.34
N CYS A 347 14.29 19.04 -5.83
CA CYS A 347 14.77 17.91 -5.06
C CYS A 347 16.21 18.17 -4.62
N ALA A 348 17.12 18.51 -5.54
CA ALA A 348 18.53 18.84 -5.26
C ALA A 348 18.65 19.98 -4.25
N LYS A 349 17.85 21.04 -4.40
CA LYS A 349 17.81 22.16 -3.46
C LYS A 349 17.42 21.72 -2.05
N SER A 350 16.43 20.86 -1.93
CA SER A 350 15.97 20.31 -0.66
C SER A 350 17.04 19.41 -0.01
N MET A 351 17.72 18.60 -0.82
CA MET A 351 18.86 17.77 -0.38
C MET A 351 20.00 18.63 0.17
N ARG A 352 20.46 19.63 -0.60
CA ARG A 352 21.52 20.55 -0.17
C ARG A 352 21.15 21.29 1.11
N ARG A 353 19.89 21.74 1.24
CA ARG A 353 19.38 22.41 2.47
C ARG A 353 19.52 21.51 3.70
N LEU A 354 19.19 20.22 3.59
CA LEU A 354 19.35 19.26 4.70
C LEU A 354 20.80 18.99 5.05
N LEU A 355 21.71 19.03 4.07
CA LEU A 355 23.15 18.83 4.30
C LEU A 355 23.83 20.04 4.94
N THR A 356 23.35 21.27 4.67
CA THR A 356 24.05 22.50 5.04
C THR A 356 23.43 23.26 6.20
N THR A 357 22.18 22.97 6.54
CA THR A 357 21.49 23.69 7.63
C THR A 357 21.58 22.87 8.92
N GLU A 358 22.34 23.34 9.88
CA GLU A 358 22.54 22.70 11.17
C GLU A 358 21.21 22.49 11.92
N GLY A 359 21.00 21.33 12.52
CA GLY A 359 19.82 20.98 13.29
C GLY A 359 18.52 20.81 12.49
N LEU A 360 18.52 21.08 11.18
CA LEU A 360 17.32 20.99 10.37
C LEU A 360 16.79 19.54 10.27
N ARG A 361 17.70 18.59 10.01
CA ARG A 361 17.36 17.17 9.94
C ARG A 361 16.72 16.67 11.24
N GLU A 362 17.34 16.99 12.37
CA GLU A 362 16.88 16.62 13.71
C GLU A 362 15.50 17.21 14.03
N ASN A 363 15.29 18.47 13.68
CA ASN A 363 14.02 19.18 13.86
C ASN A 363 12.90 18.53 13.04
N LEU A 364 13.15 18.29 11.74
CA LEU A 364 12.18 17.62 10.87
C LEU A 364 11.93 16.17 11.31
N GLY A 365 12.96 15.46 11.73
CA GLY A 365 12.84 14.10 12.27
C GLY A 365 11.98 14.04 13.54
N ALA A 366 12.14 15.01 14.44
CA ALA A 366 11.32 15.11 15.65
C ALA A 366 9.83 15.35 15.32
N ARG A 367 9.55 16.25 14.35
CA ARG A 367 8.19 16.46 13.82
C ARG A 367 7.61 15.19 13.23
N GLY A 368 8.41 14.44 12.46
CA GLY A 368 8.01 13.17 11.86
C GLY A 368 7.57 12.15 12.90
N ARG A 369 8.39 11.91 13.94
CA ARG A 369 8.02 11.01 15.04
C ARG A 369 6.76 11.46 15.78
N GLN A 370 6.61 12.76 16.01
CA GLN A 370 5.40 13.29 16.62
C GLN A 370 4.15 13.07 15.75
N ALA A 371 4.27 13.30 14.45
CA ALA A 371 3.17 13.09 13.50
C ALA A 371 2.75 11.61 13.42
N VAL A 372 3.71 10.66 13.41
CA VAL A 372 3.40 9.22 13.44
C VAL A 372 2.56 8.88 14.65
N ARG A 373 2.99 9.28 15.86
CA ARG A 373 2.23 9.02 17.09
C ARG A 373 0.82 9.63 17.04
N ARG A 374 0.67 10.82 16.49
CA ARG A 374 -0.60 11.56 16.47
C ARG A 374 -1.57 11.10 15.38
N HIS A 375 -1.07 10.63 14.23
CA HIS A 375 -1.90 10.41 13.04
C HIS A 375 -1.83 8.99 12.48
N TRP A 376 -0.72 8.27 12.68
CA TRP A 376 -0.42 7.03 11.97
C TRP A 376 0.05 5.89 12.87
N SER A 377 -0.22 5.98 14.19
CA SER A 377 -0.03 4.88 15.13
C SER A 377 -1.16 3.84 15.01
N ALA A 378 -0.91 2.62 15.47
CA ALA A 378 -1.89 1.56 15.49
C ALA A 378 -3.12 1.92 16.34
N ASP A 379 -2.92 2.57 17.48
CA ASP A 379 -4.01 2.97 18.39
C ASP A 379 -4.94 3.99 17.75
N VAL A 380 -4.40 5.05 17.14
CA VAL A 380 -5.19 6.07 16.45
C VAL A 380 -5.98 5.47 15.29
N HIS A 381 -5.34 4.58 14.52
CA HIS A 381 -6.03 3.90 13.41
C HIS A 381 -7.18 3.03 13.91
N LEU A 382 -6.94 2.20 14.93
CA LEU A 382 -7.95 1.29 15.46
C LEU A 382 -9.10 2.02 16.16
N GLU A 383 -8.84 3.10 16.89
CA GLU A 383 -9.88 3.94 17.47
C GLU A 383 -10.83 4.47 16.38
N ARG A 384 -10.27 5.04 15.31
CA ARG A 384 -11.06 5.53 14.17
C ARG A 384 -11.78 4.40 13.44
N TYR A 385 -11.12 3.26 13.20
CA TYR A 385 -11.68 2.10 12.53
C TYR A 385 -12.86 1.52 13.31
N LEU A 386 -12.72 1.30 14.62
CA LEU A 386 -13.79 0.78 15.46
C LEU A 386 -14.92 1.80 15.63
N GLY A 387 -14.61 3.10 15.71
CA GLY A 387 -15.60 4.17 15.71
C GLY A 387 -16.45 4.20 14.44
N LEU A 388 -15.83 3.97 13.28
CA LEU A 388 -16.57 3.85 12.01
C LEU A 388 -17.53 2.64 12.03
N ILE A 389 -17.09 1.49 12.52
CA ILE A 389 -17.93 0.29 12.65
C ILE A 389 -19.12 0.56 13.58
N GLU A 390 -18.88 1.19 14.71
CA GLU A 390 -19.93 1.52 15.68
C GLU A 390 -20.96 2.48 15.08
N ASN A 391 -20.52 3.47 14.31
CA ASN A 391 -21.42 4.37 13.58
C ASN A 391 -22.28 3.61 12.56
N GLN A 392 -21.69 2.69 11.80
CA GLN A 392 -22.43 1.85 10.85
C GLN A 392 -23.44 0.92 11.56
N ARG A 393 -23.12 0.40 12.75
CA ARG A 393 -24.05 -0.37 13.57
C ARG A 393 -25.29 0.41 13.97
N ARG A 394 -25.14 1.71 14.27
CA ARG A 394 -26.25 2.59 14.65
C ARG A 394 -27.17 2.93 13.48
N VAL A 395 -26.59 3.12 12.31
CA VAL A 395 -27.33 3.43 11.07
C VAL A 395 -28.09 2.21 10.54
N ARG A 396 -27.52 1.00 10.73
CA ARG A 396 -28.10 -0.27 10.29
C ARG A 396 -28.52 -1.10 11.51
N PRO A 397 -29.73 -0.85 12.07
CA PRO A 397 -30.22 -1.68 13.18
C PRO A 397 -30.27 -3.14 12.75
N ARG A 398 -29.83 -4.06 13.62
CA ARG A 398 -29.87 -5.50 13.38
C ARG A 398 -31.27 -5.88 12.88
N ALA A 399 -31.39 -6.27 11.61
CA ALA A 399 -32.56 -6.97 11.12
C ALA A 399 -32.56 -8.35 11.79
N GLY A 400 -33.37 -8.54 12.83
CA GLY A 400 -33.60 -9.85 13.43
C GLY A 400 -33.30 -9.96 14.94
N GLY A 401 -34.09 -9.28 15.72
CA GLY A 401 -34.42 -9.65 17.09
C GLY A 401 -35.93 -9.80 17.17
N THR A 402 -36.46 -10.88 16.59
CA THR A 402 -37.79 -11.33 16.98
C THR A 402 -37.64 -12.12 18.27
N ALA A 403 -38.29 -11.60 19.32
CA ALA A 403 -38.51 -12.23 20.59
C ALA A 403 -39.15 -13.63 20.47
#